data_944e6f81d4440cf09113fd29aab29b69
#
_entry.id   944e6f81d4440cf09113fd29aab29b69
#
_cell.length_a   1.000
_cell.length_b   1.000
_cell.length_c   1.000
_cell.angle_alpha   90.00
_cell.angle_beta   90.00
_cell.angle_gamma   90.00
#
_symmetry.space_group_name_H-M   'P 1'
#
loop_
_entity.id
_entity.type
_entity.pdbx_description
1 polymer ?
#
loop_
_entity_poly.entity_id
_entity_poly.type
_entity_poly.pdbx_seq_one_letter_code
_entity_poly.pdbx_strand_id
1 'polypeptide(L)'
;MSRPFADFERSIDRVFHKLAGMPREQVVLTRLLFYVFKAVDDRLNQFLVDYNLTSTTFFALVMIYASENNKINPCDLSDVVFSSRTNVTRFADELVERGWVERQHSTEDRRRIELSLTSAGQALVEKVLPANWELIKLLWGDFSPEEIDSFKALLHKLLEGVHGSKNV
;
A
#
# COMPACT_ATOMS: atom_id res chain seq x y z
N MET A 1 16.96 -1.22 13.37
CA MET A 1 15.96 -1.65 14.38
C MET A 1 15.20 -0.41 14.83
N SER A 2 13.91 -0.33 14.52
CA SER A 2 13.05 0.73 15.07
C SER A 2 12.98 0.55 16.59
N ARG A 3 13.16 1.65 17.33
CA ARG A 3 12.95 1.65 18.79
C ARG A 3 11.58 1.07 19.11
N PRO A 4 11.42 0.26 20.16
CA PRO A 4 10.12 -0.26 20.54
C PRO A 4 9.09 0.87 20.63
N PHE A 5 7.87 0.64 20.18
CA PHE A 5 6.77 1.61 20.24
C PHE A 5 6.55 2.17 21.66
N ALA A 6 6.84 1.36 22.69
CA ALA A 6 6.81 1.79 24.09
C ALA A 6 7.71 2.99 24.43
N ASP A 7 8.86 3.17 23.73
CA ASP A 7 9.71 4.35 23.93
C ASP A 7 9.05 5.61 23.39
N PHE A 8 8.29 5.45 22.33
CA PHE A 8 7.51 6.54 21.75
C PHE A 8 6.35 6.93 22.67
N GLU A 9 5.59 5.97 23.22
CA GLU A 9 4.49 6.26 24.17
C GLU A 9 5.01 7.04 25.38
N ARG A 10 6.15 6.65 25.95
CA ARG A 10 6.79 7.43 27.03
C ARG A 10 7.15 8.86 26.62
N SER A 11 7.47 9.07 25.36
CA SER A 11 7.75 10.42 24.84
C SER A 11 6.47 11.25 24.69
N ILE A 12 5.37 10.63 24.27
CA ILE A 12 4.04 11.26 24.20
C ILE A 12 3.58 11.65 25.61
N ASP A 13 3.76 10.79 26.61
CA ASP A 13 3.39 11.10 28.00
C ASP A 13 4.13 12.37 28.51
N ARG A 14 5.39 12.52 28.17
CA ARG A 14 6.15 13.74 28.49
C ARG A 14 5.59 15.01 27.83
N VAL A 15 5.12 14.90 26.60
CA VAL A 15 4.48 16.03 25.88
C VAL A 15 3.11 16.33 26.49
N PHE A 16 2.32 15.30 26.77
CA PHE A 16 1.01 15.43 27.41
C PHE A 16 1.07 16.18 28.73
N HIS A 17 2.09 15.90 29.56
CA HIS A 17 2.30 16.62 30.83
C HIS A 17 2.77 18.07 30.65
N LYS A 18 3.32 18.43 29.50
CA LYS A 18 3.80 19.79 29.22
C LYS A 18 2.74 20.69 28.56
N LEU A 19 1.81 20.11 27.83
CA LEU A 19 0.81 20.84 27.02
C LEU A 19 -0.59 20.33 27.34
N ALA A 20 -1.38 21.16 28.01
CA ALA A 20 -2.77 20.85 28.27
C ALA A 20 -3.60 20.80 26.99
N GLY A 21 -4.60 19.89 26.96
CA GLY A 21 -5.55 19.77 25.83
C GLY A 21 -5.08 18.84 24.71
N MET A 22 -3.92 18.20 24.83
CA MET A 22 -3.48 17.20 23.86
C MET A 22 -4.42 15.97 23.85
N PRO A 23 -4.96 15.56 22.70
CA PRO A 23 -5.79 14.36 22.58
C PRO A 23 -4.89 13.10 22.57
N ARG A 24 -4.41 12.71 23.74
CA ARG A 24 -3.36 11.69 23.92
C ARG A 24 -3.63 10.39 23.17
N GLU A 25 -4.82 9.81 23.37
CA GLU A 25 -5.16 8.51 22.79
C GLU A 25 -5.20 8.56 21.26
N GLN A 26 -5.76 9.64 20.70
CA GLN A 26 -5.83 9.83 19.26
C GLN A 26 -4.43 10.03 18.66
N VAL A 27 -3.53 10.73 19.36
CA VAL A 27 -2.13 10.88 18.94
C VAL A 27 -1.39 9.55 18.97
N VAL A 28 -1.57 8.76 20.04
CA VAL A 28 -0.97 7.41 20.16
C VAL A 28 -1.49 6.50 19.04
N LEU A 29 -2.81 6.44 18.84
CA LEU A 29 -3.42 5.61 17.78
C LEU A 29 -2.96 6.03 16.39
N THR A 30 -2.95 7.33 16.08
CA THR A 30 -2.45 7.82 14.80
C THR A 30 -1.01 7.37 14.56
N ARG A 31 -0.16 7.46 15.57
CA ARG A 31 1.23 7.04 15.45
C ARG A 31 1.38 5.53 15.33
N LEU A 32 0.55 4.77 16.06
CA LEU A 32 0.53 3.31 15.96
C LEU A 32 0.18 2.86 14.53
N LEU A 33 -0.77 3.51 13.86
CA LEU A 33 -1.09 3.24 12.46
C LEU A 33 0.14 3.40 11.54
N PHE A 34 0.93 4.47 11.71
CA PHE A 34 2.16 4.65 10.94
C PHE A 34 3.20 3.56 11.23
N TYR A 35 3.34 3.15 12.50
CA TYR A 35 4.26 2.07 12.87
C TYR A 35 3.84 0.73 12.27
N VAL A 36 2.56 0.40 12.36
CA VAL A 36 2.01 -0.85 11.79
C VAL A 36 2.18 -0.85 10.27
N PHE A 37 1.78 0.24 9.61
CA PHE A 37 1.98 0.38 8.16
C PHE A 37 3.44 0.13 7.77
N LYS A 38 4.38 0.82 8.45
CA LYS A 38 5.81 0.68 8.17
C LYS A 38 6.30 -0.74 8.41
N ALA A 39 5.88 -1.40 9.49
CA ALA A 39 6.28 -2.77 9.81
C ALA A 39 5.76 -3.77 8.77
N VAL A 40 4.51 -3.61 8.33
CA VAL A 40 3.90 -4.45 7.28
C VAL A 40 4.61 -4.23 5.94
N ASP A 41 4.85 -2.96 5.56
CA ASP A 41 5.56 -2.62 4.32
C ASP A 41 7.00 -3.17 4.32
N ASP A 42 7.74 -3.04 5.42
CA ASP A 42 9.09 -3.61 5.56
C ASP A 42 9.07 -5.14 5.41
N ARG A 43 8.08 -5.80 6.02
CA ARG A 43 7.93 -7.24 5.93
C ARG A 43 7.59 -7.70 4.51
N LEU A 44 6.71 -6.97 3.83
CA LEU A 44 6.37 -7.22 2.43
C LEU A 44 7.59 -6.99 1.52
N ASN A 45 8.30 -5.87 1.68
CA ASN A 45 9.51 -5.60 0.90
C ASN A 45 10.57 -6.68 1.12
N GLN A 46 10.77 -7.15 2.36
CA GLN A 46 11.69 -8.25 2.65
C GLN A 46 11.31 -9.54 1.90
N PHE A 47 10.02 -9.87 1.86
CA PHE A 47 9.51 -11.03 1.09
C PHE A 47 9.72 -10.85 -0.42
N LEU A 48 9.54 -9.63 -0.93
CA LEU A 48 9.60 -9.33 -2.36
C LEU A 48 11.03 -9.27 -2.93
N VAL A 49 12.07 -9.20 -2.08
CA VAL A 49 13.49 -9.16 -2.51
C VAL A 49 13.83 -10.34 -3.42
N ASP A 50 13.36 -11.53 -3.10
CA ASP A 50 13.64 -12.76 -3.87
C ASP A 50 13.01 -12.74 -5.28
N TYR A 51 12.07 -11.85 -5.51
CA TYR A 51 11.42 -11.63 -6.81
C TYR A 51 11.93 -10.37 -7.52
N ASN A 52 12.92 -9.68 -6.96
CA ASN A 52 13.41 -8.38 -7.42
C ASN A 52 12.29 -7.31 -7.51
N LEU A 53 11.34 -7.34 -6.58
CA LEU A 53 10.22 -6.41 -6.49
C LEU A 53 10.33 -5.56 -5.22
N THR A 54 9.72 -4.38 -5.27
CA THR A 54 9.35 -3.57 -4.10
C THR A 54 7.84 -3.67 -3.88
N SER A 55 7.33 -3.29 -2.69
CA SER A 55 5.90 -3.23 -2.44
C SER A 55 5.17 -2.37 -3.48
N THR A 56 5.75 -1.22 -3.87
CA THR A 56 5.17 -0.32 -4.88
C THR A 56 5.07 -0.98 -6.26
N THR A 57 6.15 -1.61 -6.75
CA THR A 57 6.15 -2.27 -8.07
C THR A 57 5.27 -3.52 -8.07
N PHE A 58 5.23 -4.26 -6.96
CA PHE A 58 4.34 -5.39 -6.79
C PHE A 58 2.86 -4.97 -6.82
N PHE A 59 2.47 -3.97 -6.04
CA PHE A 59 1.10 -3.47 -6.08
C PHE A 59 0.72 -2.92 -7.45
N ALA A 60 1.64 -2.23 -8.15
CA ALA A 60 1.38 -1.78 -9.50
C ALA A 60 1.07 -2.95 -10.45
N LEU A 61 1.87 -4.01 -10.43
CA LEU A 61 1.63 -5.22 -11.23
C LEU A 61 0.29 -5.89 -10.88
N VAL A 62 -0.01 -6.03 -9.58
CA VAL A 62 -1.28 -6.61 -9.11
C VAL A 62 -2.47 -5.79 -9.57
N MET A 63 -2.38 -4.46 -9.54
CA MET A 63 -3.47 -3.58 -9.98
C MET A 63 -3.69 -3.63 -11.49
N ILE A 64 -2.62 -3.73 -12.29
CA ILE A 64 -2.76 -3.97 -13.72
C ILE A 64 -3.40 -5.34 -13.97
N TYR A 65 -2.97 -6.37 -13.24
CA TYR A 65 -3.53 -7.73 -13.35
C TYR A 65 -5.02 -7.80 -12.97
N ALA A 66 -5.44 -7.02 -11.98
CA ALA A 66 -6.82 -6.95 -11.50
C ALA A 66 -7.74 -6.07 -12.37
N SER A 67 -7.15 -5.25 -13.25
CA SER A 67 -7.92 -4.36 -14.12
C SER A 67 -8.47 -5.09 -15.35
N GLU A 68 -9.48 -4.49 -15.97
CA GLU A 68 -10.12 -5.06 -17.16
C GLU A 68 -9.10 -5.24 -18.30
N ASN A 69 -9.06 -6.42 -18.88
CA ASN A 69 -8.11 -6.83 -19.92
C ASN A 69 -6.63 -6.65 -19.53
N ASN A 70 -6.29 -6.68 -18.22
CA ASN A 70 -4.94 -6.45 -17.69
C ASN A 70 -4.34 -5.12 -18.15
N LYS A 71 -5.16 -4.07 -18.22
CA LYS A 71 -4.78 -2.72 -18.66
C LYS A 71 -5.23 -1.66 -17.70
N ILE A 72 -4.40 -0.65 -17.46
CA ILE A 72 -4.72 0.49 -16.60
C ILE A 72 -4.11 1.78 -17.16
N ASN A 73 -4.80 2.90 -16.95
CA ASN A 73 -4.22 4.21 -17.22
C ASN A 73 -3.23 4.58 -16.11
N PRO A 74 -2.05 5.16 -16.42
CA PRO A 74 -1.10 5.61 -15.41
C PRO A 74 -1.67 6.57 -14.35
N CYS A 75 -2.67 7.39 -14.71
CA CYS A 75 -3.33 8.27 -13.75
C CYS A 75 -4.12 7.47 -12.70
N ASP A 76 -4.89 6.48 -13.14
CA ASP A 76 -5.68 5.63 -12.26
C ASP A 76 -4.77 4.78 -11.37
N LEU A 77 -3.63 4.34 -11.90
CA LEU A 77 -2.62 3.62 -11.14
C LEU A 77 -2.03 4.48 -10.01
N SER A 78 -1.89 5.82 -10.20
CA SER A 78 -1.36 6.72 -9.17
C SER A 78 -2.24 6.76 -7.93
N ASP A 79 -3.54 6.71 -8.11
CA ASP A 79 -4.51 6.79 -7.02
C ASP A 79 -4.51 5.50 -6.18
N VAL A 80 -4.29 4.36 -6.83
CA VAL A 80 -4.33 3.05 -6.18
C VAL A 80 -3.04 2.71 -5.44
N VAL A 81 -1.87 3.07 -5.98
CA VAL A 81 -0.59 2.78 -5.32
C VAL A 81 -0.16 3.87 -4.35
N PHE A 82 -1.03 4.84 -4.04
CA PHE A 82 -0.78 5.97 -3.13
C PHE A 82 0.53 6.70 -3.47
N SER A 83 0.79 6.92 -4.75
CA SER A 83 2.05 7.48 -5.22
C SER A 83 1.82 8.71 -6.09
N SER A 84 2.76 9.66 -6.07
CA SER A 84 2.70 10.83 -6.96
C SER A 84 2.81 10.41 -8.43
N ARG A 85 2.23 11.19 -9.35
CA ARG A 85 2.32 10.96 -10.79
C ARG A 85 3.76 10.80 -11.28
N THR A 86 4.69 11.58 -10.73
CA THR A 86 6.12 11.46 -11.05
C THR A 86 6.69 10.11 -10.66
N ASN A 87 6.31 9.59 -9.49
CA ASN A 87 6.72 8.26 -9.06
C ASN A 87 6.10 7.16 -9.93
N VAL A 88 4.82 7.30 -10.32
CA VAL A 88 4.18 6.35 -11.25
C VAL A 88 4.94 6.25 -12.56
N THR A 89 5.35 7.38 -13.15
CA THR A 89 6.15 7.36 -14.37
C THR A 89 7.44 6.58 -14.17
N ARG A 90 8.16 6.85 -13.08
CA ARG A 90 9.45 6.20 -12.78
C ARG A 90 9.32 4.69 -12.61
N PHE A 91 8.38 4.21 -11.81
CA PHE A 91 8.24 2.76 -11.63
C PHE A 91 7.58 2.08 -12.84
N ALA A 92 6.74 2.78 -13.61
CA ALA A 92 6.24 2.26 -14.88
C ALA A 92 7.37 2.10 -15.90
N ASP A 93 8.31 3.05 -15.97
CA ASP A 93 9.52 2.92 -16.79
C ASP A 93 10.34 1.70 -16.37
N GLU A 94 10.55 1.51 -15.06
CA GLU A 94 11.24 0.34 -14.50
C GLU A 94 10.55 -0.97 -14.91
N LEU A 95 9.23 -1.05 -14.80
CA LEU A 95 8.47 -2.27 -15.14
C LEU A 95 8.51 -2.56 -16.65
N VAL A 96 8.53 -1.52 -17.49
CA VAL A 96 8.70 -1.65 -18.94
C VAL A 96 10.12 -2.12 -19.28
N GLU A 97 11.16 -1.53 -18.67
CA GLU A 97 12.56 -1.94 -18.86
C GLU A 97 12.80 -3.41 -18.50
N ARG A 98 12.11 -3.88 -17.44
CA ARG A 98 12.15 -5.30 -17.02
C ARG A 98 11.31 -6.21 -17.91
N GLY A 99 10.57 -5.69 -18.86
CA GLY A 99 9.71 -6.45 -19.77
C GLY A 99 8.47 -7.07 -19.12
N TRP A 100 8.04 -6.58 -17.94
CA TRP A 100 6.84 -7.06 -17.26
C TRP A 100 5.58 -6.29 -17.65
N VAL A 101 5.75 -5.07 -18.11
CA VAL A 101 4.69 -4.17 -18.57
C VAL A 101 5.07 -3.60 -19.93
N GLU A 102 4.08 -3.32 -20.74
CA GLU A 102 4.23 -2.57 -22.00
C GLU A 102 3.33 -1.35 -22.00
N ARG A 103 3.74 -0.33 -22.78
CA ARG A 103 2.94 0.86 -23.02
C ARG A 103 2.25 0.73 -24.38
N GLN A 104 0.94 0.92 -24.37
CA GLN A 104 0.13 0.89 -25.59
C GLN A 104 -0.69 2.18 -25.67
N HIS A 105 -1.02 2.62 -26.89
CA HIS A 105 -2.06 3.63 -27.05
C HIS A 105 -3.42 2.98 -26.84
N SER A 106 -4.31 3.68 -26.13
CA SER A 106 -5.69 3.21 -25.97
C SER A 106 -6.37 3.07 -27.33
N THR A 107 -7.16 2.02 -27.47
CA THR A 107 -7.98 1.80 -28.68
C THR A 107 -9.16 2.77 -28.77
N GLU A 108 -9.60 3.32 -27.64
CA GLU A 108 -10.71 4.28 -27.55
C GLU A 108 -10.25 5.72 -27.79
N ASP A 109 -9.08 6.08 -27.26
CA ASP A 109 -8.47 7.41 -27.45
C ASP A 109 -6.96 7.28 -27.59
N ARG A 110 -6.47 7.42 -28.82
CA ARG A 110 -5.05 7.34 -29.18
C ARG A 110 -4.15 8.35 -28.45
N ARG A 111 -4.72 9.35 -27.77
CA ARG A 111 -3.97 10.31 -26.95
C ARG A 111 -3.66 9.77 -25.56
N ARG A 112 -4.36 8.70 -25.14
CA ARG A 112 -4.16 8.05 -23.86
C ARG A 112 -3.18 6.91 -24.00
N ILE A 113 -2.27 6.83 -23.03
CA ILE A 113 -1.35 5.70 -22.87
C ILE A 113 -1.96 4.77 -21.81
N GLU A 114 -1.96 3.49 -22.08
CA GLU A 114 -2.32 2.42 -21.16
C GLU A 114 -1.06 1.59 -20.86
N LEU A 115 -0.99 1.11 -19.63
CA LEU A 115 -0.03 0.11 -19.17
C LEU A 115 -0.72 -1.24 -19.23
N SER A 116 -0.11 -2.22 -19.87
CA SER A 116 -0.61 -3.59 -19.91
C SER A 116 0.45 -4.59 -19.47
N LEU A 117 0.03 -5.68 -18.83
CA LEU A 117 0.95 -6.76 -18.51
C LEU A 117 1.39 -7.49 -19.77
N THR A 118 2.69 -7.79 -19.83
CA THR A 118 3.21 -8.81 -20.76
C THR A 118 2.91 -10.21 -20.21
N SER A 119 3.08 -11.24 -21.04
CA SER A 119 3.00 -12.63 -20.56
C SER A 119 3.99 -12.93 -19.42
N ALA A 120 5.19 -12.29 -19.45
CA ALA A 120 6.16 -12.41 -18.38
C ALA A 120 5.70 -11.73 -17.08
N GLY A 121 5.11 -10.53 -17.18
CA GLY A 121 4.54 -9.82 -16.04
C GLY A 121 3.37 -10.58 -15.42
N GLN A 122 2.48 -11.13 -16.24
CA GLN A 122 1.37 -11.95 -15.76
C GLN A 122 1.87 -13.19 -15.02
N ALA A 123 2.80 -13.95 -15.60
CA ALA A 123 3.39 -15.13 -14.96
C ALA A 123 4.09 -14.79 -13.64
N LEU A 124 4.74 -13.62 -13.54
CA LEU A 124 5.33 -13.14 -12.29
C LEU A 124 4.27 -12.89 -11.23
N VAL A 125 3.19 -12.18 -11.55
CA VAL A 125 2.08 -11.93 -10.61
C VAL A 125 1.46 -13.23 -10.13
N GLU A 126 1.14 -14.15 -11.04
CA GLU A 126 0.56 -15.46 -10.73
C GLU A 126 1.47 -16.34 -9.85
N LYS A 127 2.79 -16.17 -9.96
CA LYS A 127 3.77 -16.83 -9.09
C LYS A 127 3.85 -16.22 -7.70
N VAL A 128 3.83 -14.88 -7.61
CA VAL A 128 4.10 -14.16 -6.34
C VAL A 128 2.84 -14.06 -5.46
N LEU A 129 1.65 -13.88 -6.06
CA LEU A 129 0.40 -13.68 -5.32
C LEU A 129 0.10 -14.81 -4.32
N PRO A 130 0.14 -16.11 -4.67
CA PRO A 130 -0.14 -17.17 -3.70
C PRO A 130 0.80 -17.16 -2.50
N ALA A 131 2.10 -16.93 -2.74
CA ALA A 131 3.10 -16.85 -1.67
C ALA A 131 2.88 -15.60 -0.79
N ASN A 132 2.47 -14.48 -1.39
CA ASN A 132 2.09 -13.28 -0.64
C ASN A 132 0.83 -13.52 0.23
N TRP A 133 -0.14 -14.29 -0.24
CA TRP A 133 -1.32 -14.63 0.57
C TRP A 133 -0.96 -15.43 1.83
N GLU A 134 0.03 -16.34 1.73
CA GLU A 134 0.52 -17.05 2.92
C GLU A 134 1.20 -16.09 3.91
N LEU A 135 1.99 -15.11 3.41
CA LEU A 135 2.54 -14.06 4.27
C LEU A 135 1.43 -13.27 4.96
N ILE A 136 0.40 -12.87 4.23
CA ILE A 136 -0.74 -12.12 4.79
C ILE A 136 -1.47 -12.96 5.85
N LYS A 137 -1.74 -14.24 5.60
CA LYS A 137 -2.34 -15.13 6.59
C LYS A 137 -1.53 -15.21 7.88
N LEU A 138 -0.20 -15.26 7.78
CA LEU A 138 0.68 -15.25 8.97
C LEU A 138 0.60 -13.94 9.76
N LEU A 139 0.48 -12.80 9.09
CA LEU A 139 0.35 -11.49 9.76
C LEU A 139 -0.96 -11.34 10.54
N TRP A 140 -2.01 -12.02 10.12
CA TRP A 140 -3.34 -11.95 10.71
C TRP A 140 -3.71 -13.21 11.52
N GLY A 141 -2.79 -14.16 11.66
CA GLY A 141 -3.08 -15.48 12.22
C GLY A 141 -3.57 -15.49 13.68
N ASP A 142 -3.22 -14.46 14.46
CA ASP A 142 -3.64 -14.34 15.86
C ASP A 142 -5.02 -13.66 16.03
N PHE A 143 -5.64 -13.21 14.94
CA PHE A 143 -6.92 -12.51 14.98
C PHE A 143 -8.09 -13.46 14.72
N SER A 144 -9.16 -13.36 15.54
CA SER A 144 -10.42 -14.01 15.24
C SER A 144 -11.15 -13.31 14.06
N PRO A 145 -12.07 -13.99 13.37
CA PRO A 145 -12.90 -13.36 12.35
C PRO A 145 -13.63 -12.10 12.84
N GLU A 146 -14.15 -12.14 14.07
CA GLU A 146 -14.88 -11.02 14.69
C GLU A 146 -13.96 -9.83 14.97
N GLU A 147 -12.70 -10.09 15.37
CA GLU A 147 -11.70 -9.04 15.56
C GLU A 147 -11.31 -8.41 14.23
N ILE A 148 -11.16 -9.20 13.17
CA ILE A 148 -10.89 -8.70 11.80
C ILE A 148 -12.04 -7.81 11.33
N ASP A 149 -13.30 -8.24 11.49
CA ASP A 149 -14.47 -7.46 11.07
C ASP A 149 -14.59 -6.16 11.87
N SER A 150 -14.37 -6.22 13.19
CA SER A 150 -14.38 -5.04 14.06
C SER A 150 -13.27 -4.04 13.68
N PHE A 151 -12.07 -4.53 13.44
CA PHE A 151 -10.93 -3.70 13.04
C PHE A 151 -11.17 -3.05 11.67
N LYS A 152 -11.69 -3.81 10.71
CA LYS A 152 -12.07 -3.28 9.39
C LYS A 152 -13.10 -2.16 9.51
N ALA A 153 -14.15 -2.35 10.31
CA ALA A 153 -15.18 -1.33 10.53
C ALA A 153 -14.61 -0.04 11.14
N LEU A 154 -13.70 -0.16 12.11
CA LEU A 154 -13.03 0.98 12.74
C LEU A 154 -12.11 1.73 11.76
N LEU A 155 -11.38 1.02 10.92
CA LEU A 155 -10.56 1.63 9.87
C LEU A 155 -11.40 2.37 8.83
N HIS A 156 -12.55 1.81 8.40
CA HIS A 156 -13.47 2.50 7.50
C HIS A 156 -14.00 3.80 8.12
N LYS A 157 -14.44 3.74 9.39
CA LYS A 157 -14.90 4.94 10.12
C LYS A 157 -13.82 6.01 10.21
N LEU A 158 -12.57 5.62 10.45
CA LEU A 158 -11.44 6.56 10.47
C LEU A 158 -11.20 7.17 9.10
N LEU A 159 -11.24 6.37 8.03
CA LEU A 159 -11.06 6.83 6.65
C LEU A 159 -12.13 7.83 6.23
N GLU A 160 -13.40 7.59 6.59
CA GLU A 160 -14.50 8.55 6.39
C GLU A 160 -14.25 9.87 7.11
N GLY A 161 -13.75 9.80 8.36
CA GLY A 161 -13.35 10.98 9.12
C GLY A 161 -12.25 11.80 8.45
N VAL A 162 -11.25 11.13 7.88
CA VAL A 162 -10.16 11.80 7.12
C VAL A 162 -10.69 12.47 5.85
N HIS A 163 -11.60 11.84 5.12
CA HIS A 163 -12.19 12.41 3.90
C HIS A 163 -13.23 13.50 4.19
N GLY A 164 -13.96 13.38 5.30
CA GLY A 164 -14.95 14.37 5.73
C GLY A 164 -14.34 15.65 6.31
N SER A 165 -13.10 15.59 6.80
CA SER A 165 -12.39 16.72 7.44
C SER A 165 -11.76 17.70 6.43
N LYS A 166 -12.33 17.90 5.24
CA LYS A 166 -11.80 18.83 4.21
C LYS A 166 -11.82 20.32 4.60
N ASN A 167 -12.10 20.66 5.86
CA ASN A 167 -12.23 22.05 6.34
C ASN A 167 -11.45 22.33 7.64
N VAL A 168 -10.22 21.81 7.77
CA VAL A 168 -9.30 22.27 8.82
C VAL A 168 -8.04 22.82 8.17
#